data_7100fdf72e3903f43c27b805e5994fa1
#
_entry.id   7100fdf72e3903f43c27b805e5994fa1
#
_cell.length_a   1.000
_cell.length_b   1.000
_cell.length_c   1.000
_cell.angle_alpha   90.00
_cell.angle_beta   90.00
_cell.angle_gamma   90.00
#
_symmetry.space_group_name_H-M   'P 1'
#
loop_
_entity.id
_entity.type
_entity.pdbx_description
1 polymer ?
#
loop_
_entity_poly.entity_id
_entity_poly.type
_entity_poly.pdbx_seq_one_letter_code
_entity_poly.pdbx_strand_id
1 'polypeptide(L)'
;MDYPFDCITDFIFVKNEKPTLPCDVILIPGGSHPQLIQKAIELYQKGMAKYILVSGGENRKIPDYPSEAEFLKSIAVKEGVPPDAVLCEEKARNTYENVVYSHEIIRDKHLDDKKVILVCKEYHSRRALFTYQKVFPAYTNFSLNLLLT
;
A
#
# COMPACT_ATOMS: atom_id res chain seq x y z
N MET A 1 -0.28 21.89 -22.43
CA MET A 1 -1.19 21.99 -21.77
C MET A 1 -2.05 21.67 -21.74
N ASP A 2 -2.51 21.97 -20.92
CA ASP A 2 -3.35 21.22 -20.32
C ASP A 2 -4.73 21.57 -20.51
N TYR A 3 -5.46 20.70 -21.04
CA TYR A 3 -6.88 20.83 -21.10
C TYR A 3 -7.48 20.56 -19.72
N PRO A 4 -8.69 21.06 -19.47
CA PRO A 4 -9.36 20.78 -18.20
C PRO A 4 -9.45 19.30 -17.85
N PHE A 5 -9.56 18.44 -18.86
CA PHE A 5 -9.59 16.99 -18.62
C PHE A 5 -8.27 16.46 -18.08
N ASP A 6 -7.15 16.98 -18.58
CA ASP A 6 -5.84 16.57 -18.11
C ASP A 6 -5.64 16.97 -16.67
N CYS A 7 -6.10 18.17 -16.31
CA CYS A 7 -6.04 18.64 -14.93
C CYS A 7 -6.87 17.77 -14.01
N ILE A 8 -8.06 17.38 -14.42
CA ILE A 8 -8.93 16.50 -13.63
C ILE A 8 -8.30 15.13 -13.49
N THR A 9 -7.73 14.59 -14.56
CA THR A 9 -7.05 13.29 -14.53
C THR A 9 -5.88 13.32 -13.58
N ASP A 10 -5.03 14.35 -13.66
CA ASP A 10 -3.89 14.50 -12.76
C ASP A 10 -4.33 14.68 -11.31
N PHE A 11 -5.51 15.24 -11.11
CA PHE A 11 -6.06 15.42 -9.77
C PHE A 11 -6.56 14.10 -9.17
N ILE A 12 -7.15 13.22 -9.98
CA ILE A 12 -7.75 11.96 -9.52
C ILE A 12 -6.73 10.82 -9.56
N PHE A 13 -5.95 10.74 -10.64
CA PHE A 13 -5.00 9.65 -10.88
C PHE A 13 -3.58 10.20 -10.79
N VAL A 14 -2.88 9.79 -9.76
CA VAL A 14 -1.48 10.17 -9.59
C VAL A 14 -0.62 9.25 -10.46
N LYS A 15 0.37 9.81 -11.13
CA LYS A 15 1.21 9.05 -12.04
C LYS A 15 2.07 8.03 -11.30
N ASN A 16 2.29 6.89 -11.97
CA ASN A 16 3.24 5.90 -11.47
C ASN A 16 4.65 6.48 -11.49
N GLU A 17 5.32 6.33 -10.37
CA GLU A 17 6.74 6.70 -10.26
C GLU A 17 7.52 5.46 -9.87
N LYS A 18 8.68 5.28 -10.49
CA LYS A 18 9.57 4.20 -10.09
C LYS A 18 10.41 4.69 -8.92
N PRO A 19 10.49 3.93 -7.83
CA PRO A 19 11.40 4.30 -6.75
C PRO A 19 12.83 4.25 -7.26
N THR A 20 13.59 5.31 -6.97
CA THR A 20 15.00 5.40 -7.38
C THR A 20 15.92 4.65 -6.43
N LEU A 21 15.47 4.43 -5.19
CA LEU A 21 16.23 3.75 -4.15
C LEU A 21 15.34 2.76 -3.43
N PRO A 22 15.91 1.66 -2.91
CA PRO A 22 15.12 0.73 -2.09
C PRO A 22 14.52 1.44 -0.89
N CYS A 23 13.29 1.05 -0.55
CA CYS A 23 12.56 1.54 0.62
C CYS A 23 12.50 0.42 1.66
N ASP A 24 12.12 0.77 2.90
CA ASP A 24 11.90 -0.27 3.90
C ASP A 24 10.57 -0.98 3.69
N VAL A 25 9.54 -0.25 3.25
CA VAL A 25 8.18 -0.79 3.27
C VAL A 25 7.38 -0.44 2.03
N ILE A 26 6.60 -1.42 1.55
CA ILE A 26 5.53 -1.24 0.58
C ILE A 26 4.21 -1.24 1.36
N LEU A 27 3.38 -0.23 1.12
CA LEU A 27 2.08 -0.10 1.80
C LEU A 27 0.95 -0.45 0.84
N ILE A 28 0.04 -1.30 1.30
CA ILE A 28 -1.21 -1.60 0.60
C ILE A 28 -2.37 -1.16 1.51
N PRO A 29 -3.12 -0.12 1.15
CA PRO A 29 -4.15 0.46 2.01
C PRO A 29 -5.51 -0.22 1.86
N GLY A 30 -5.58 -1.51 2.20
CA GLY A 30 -6.83 -2.25 2.16
C GLY A 30 -7.20 -2.79 0.79
N GLY A 31 -8.16 -3.69 0.78
CA GLY A 31 -8.69 -4.29 -0.42
C GLY A 31 -8.51 -5.80 -0.44
N SER A 32 -9.38 -6.45 -1.21
CA SER A 32 -9.38 -7.91 -1.35
C SER A 32 -9.00 -8.35 -2.77
N HIS A 33 -8.40 -7.47 -3.55
CA HIS A 33 -8.02 -7.77 -4.92
C HIS A 33 -6.61 -8.36 -4.97
N PRO A 34 -6.47 -9.61 -5.44
CA PRO A 34 -5.15 -10.26 -5.51
C PRO A 34 -4.09 -9.47 -6.30
N GLN A 35 -4.52 -8.66 -7.26
CA GLN A 35 -3.59 -7.87 -8.06
C GLN A 35 -2.77 -6.89 -7.22
N LEU A 36 -3.31 -6.42 -6.11
CA LEU A 36 -2.60 -5.50 -5.21
C LEU A 36 -1.36 -6.18 -4.64
N ILE A 37 -1.54 -7.38 -4.09
CA ILE A 37 -0.41 -8.09 -3.50
C ILE A 37 0.55 -8.61 -4.59
N GLN A 38 0.05 -8.96 -5.77
CA GLN A 38 0.90 -9.39 -6.87
C GLN A 38 1.89 -8.28 -7.25
N LYS A 39 1.41 -7.04 -7.32
CA LYS A 39 2.28 -5.89 -7.62
C LYS A 39 3.34 -5.69 -6.52
N ALA A 40 2.93 -5.81 -5.27
CA ALA A 40 3.86 -5.67 -4.15
C ALA A 40 4.90 -6.80 -4.14
N ILE A 41 4.48 -8.03 -4.45
CA ILE A 41 5.40 -9.17 -4.55
C ILE A 41 6.46 -8.90 -5.63
N GLU A 42 6.03 -8.41 -6.79
CA GLU A 42 6.91 -8.06 -7.88
C GLU A 42 7.98 -7.05 -7.45
N LEU A 43 7.56 -5.99 -6.78
CA LEU A 43 8.46 -4.97 -6.27
C LEU A 43 9.41 -5.52 -5.19
N TYR A 44 8.87 -6.35 -4.31
CA TYR A 44 9.67 -7.00 -3.27
C TYR A 44 10.76 -7.88 -3.87
N GLN A 45 10.41 -8.69 -4.87
CA GLN A 45 11.35 -9.60 -5.53
C GLN A 45 12.43 -8.84 -6.30
N LYS A 46 12.15 -7.64 -6.75
CA LYS A 46 13.15 -6.76 -7.38
C LYS A 46 14.05 -6.05 -6.37
N GLY A 47 13.87 -6.30 -5.09
CA GLY A 47 14.68 -5.69 -4.05
C GLY A 47 14.31 -4.23 -3.74
N MET A 48 13.10 -3.79 -4.12
CA MET A 48 12.68 -2.42 -3.91
C MET A 48 12.25 -2.12 -2.48
N ALA A 49 11.95 -3.13 -1.68
CA ALA A 49 11.59 -2.96 -0.28
C ALA A 49 11.91 -4.21 0.52
N LYS A 50 12.08 -4.03 1.83
CA LYS A 50 12.35 -5.13 2.76
C LYS A 50 11.09 -5.78 3.30
N TYR A 51 10.01 -5.02 3.37
CA TYR A 51 8.74 -5.46 3.96
C TYR A 51 7.57 -5.05 3.09
N ILE A 52 6.51 -5.85 3.16
CA ILE A 52 5.21 -5.50 2.59
C ILE A 52 4.26 -5.36 3.78
N LEU A 53 3.65 -4.20 3.94
CA LEU A 53 2.66 -3.97 4.99
C LEU A 53 1.28 -3.91 4.35
N VAL A 54 0.46 -4.93 4.62
CA VAL A 54 -0.91 -5.00 4.15
C VAL A 54 -1.84 -4.57 5.27
N SER A 55 -2.74 -3.66 4.96
CA SER A 55 -3.68 -3.13 5.93
C SER A 55 -5.10 -3.41 5.47
N GLY A 56 -5.93 -3.92 6.35
CA GLY A 56 -7.32 -4.20 6.04
C GLY A 56 -7.91 -5.17 7.04
N GLY A 57 -9.08 -4.82 7.56
CA GLY A 57 -9.78 -5.62 8.53
C GLY A 57 -10.71 -6.65 7.91
N GLU A 58 -11.72 -7.04 8.67
CA GLU A 58 -12.69 -8.03 8.26
C GLU A 58 -13.41 -7.62 6.99
N ASN A 59 -13.60 -8.58 6.08
CA ASN A 59 -14.33 -8.37 4.84
C ASN A 59 -15.25 -9.57 4.57
N ARG A 60 -16.55 -9.31 4.48
CA ARG A 60 -17.56 -10.34 4.26
C ARG A 60 -17.45 -11.03 2.90
N LYS A 61 -16.79 -10.41 1.94
CA LYS A 61 -16.58 -11.00 0.61
C LYS A 61 -15.55 -12.12 0.62
N ILE A 62 -14.74 -12.22 1.67
CA ILE A 62 -13.73 -13.26 1.83
C ILE A 62 -13.89 -13.92 3.20
N PRO A 63 -15.02 -14.63 3.43
CA PRO A 63 -15.34 -15.15 4.76
C PRO A 63 -14.37 -16.21 5.29
N ASP A 64 -13.57 -16.81 4.41
CA ASP A 64 -12.59 -17.84 4.78
C ASP A 64 -11.35 -17.26 5.46
N TYR A 65 -11.20 -15.92 5.46
CA TYR A 65 -10.04 -15.26 6.05
C TYR A 65 -10.48 -14.28 7.14
N PRO A 66 -9.72 -14.14 8.22
CA PRO A 66 -10.07 -13.24 9.30
C PRO A 66 -10.00 -11.76 8.91
N SER A 67 -9.22 -11.43 7.87
CA SER A 67 -9.05 -10.05 7.43
C SER A 67 -8.58 -9.99 5.99
N GLU A 68 -8.72 -8.81 5.38
CA GLU A 68 -8.12 -8.54 4.07
C GLU A 68 -6.61 -8.70 4.11
N ALA A 69 -5.99 -8.25 5.21
CA ALA A 69 -4.55 -8.35 5.37
C ALA A 69 -4.08 -9.81 5.36
N GLU A 70 -4.76 -10.69 6.09
CA GLU A 70 -4.42 -12.12 6.11
C GLU A 70 -4.64 -12.78 4.75
N PHE A 71 -5.68 -12.39 4.04
CA PHE A 71 -5.94 -12.89 2.70
C PHE A 71 -4.77 -12.56 1.77
N LEU A 72 -4.37 -11.30 1.73
CA LEU A 72 -3.27 -10.86 0.87
C LEU A 72 -1.93 -11.49 1.29
N LYS A 73 -1.70 -11.60 2.59
CA LYS A 73 -0.49 -12.27 3.10
C LYS A 73 -0.43 -13.72 2.65
N SER A 74 -1.55 -14.44 2.68
CA SER A 74 -1.57 -15.84 2.26
C SER A 74 -1.11 -16.01 0.81
N ILE A 75 -1.46 -15.08 -0.06
CA ILE A 75 -1.04 -15.09 -1.45
C ILE A 75 0.47 -14.85 -1.56
N ALA A 76 0.97 -13.85 -0.83
CA ALA A 76 2.40 -13.52 -0.84
C ALA A 76 3.26 -14.69 -0.38
N VAL A 77 2.86 -15.34 0.70
CA VAL A 77 3.58 -16.48 1.25
C VAL A 77 3.60 -17.66 0.27
N LYS A 78 2.47 -17.91 -0.41
CA LYS A 78 2.41 -18.95 -1.45
C LYS A 78 3.37 -18.69 -2.59
N GLU A 79 3.65 -17.44 -2.88
CA GLU A 79 4.56 -17.07 -3.97
C GLU A 79 6.01 -16.92 -3.54
N GLY A 80 6.31 -17.28 -2.31
CA GLY A 80 7.69 -17.36 -1.83
C GLY A 80 8.16 -16.18 -1.01
N VAL A 81 7.31 -15.21 -0.69
CA VAL A 81 7.69 -14.12 0.21
C VAL A 81 7.75 -14.68 1.64
N PRO A 82 8.85 -14.45 2.37
CA PRO A 82 8.92 -14.93 3.75
C PRO A 82 7.79 -14.36 4.60
N PRO A 83 7.14 -15.17 5.45
CA PRO A 83 6.05 -14.66 6.29
C PRO A 83 6.44 -13.47 7.16
N ASP A 84 7.69 -13.44 7.62
CA ASP A 84 8.19 -12.34 8.46
C ASP A 84 8.34 -11.04 7.68
N ALA A 85 8.39 -11.09 6.35
CA ALA A 85 8.48 -9.90 5.51
C ALA A 85 7.12 -9.30 5.20
N VAL A 86 6.02 -9.98 5.53
CA VAL A 86 4.66 -9.46 5.31
C VAL A 86 4.06 -9.08 6.66
N LEU A 87 3.90 -7.78 6.87
CA LEU A 87 3.31 -7.24 8.09
C LEU A 87 1.83 -7.02 7.85
N CYS A 88 1.00 -7.44 8.81
CA CYS A 88 -0.45 -7.32 8.71
C CYS A 88 -1.00 -6.32 9.70
N GLU A 89 -1.85 -5.43 9.22
CA GLU A 89 -2.69 -4.60 10.04
C GLU A 89 -4.14 -5.03 9.79
N GLU A 90 -4.82 -5.52 10.80
CA GLU A 90 -6.09 -6.21 10.64
C GLU A 90 -7.31 -5.51 11.24
N LYS A 91 -7.11 -4.34 11.84
CA LYS A 91 -8.18 -3.64 12.56
C LYS A 91 -8.88 -2.55 11.76
N ALA A 92 -8.23 -2.05 10.72
CA ALA A 92 -8.74 -0.91 9.96
C ALA A 92 -10.06 -1.23 9.26
N ARG A 93 -11.00 -0.30 9.35
CA ARG A 93 -12.32 -0.40 8.72
C ARG A 93 -12.53 0.62 7.63
N ASN A 94 -11.60 1.55 7.44
CA ASN A 94 -11.67 2.60 6.44
C ASN A 94 -10.27 3.09 6.09
N THR A 95 -10.17 3.93 5.07
CA THR A 95 -8.88 4.42 4.58
C THR A 95 -8.09 5.16 5.65
N TYR A 96 -8.73 5.98 6.44
CA TYR A 96 -8.04 6.72 7.50
C TYR A 96 -7.41 5.77 8.52
N GLU A 97 -8.17 4.78 8.97
CA GLU A 97 -7.66 3.77 9.91
C GLU A 97 -6.54 2.93 9.29
N ASN A 98 -6.65 2.59 8.00
CA ASN A 98 -5.56 1.90 7.29
C ASN A 98 -4.26 2.67 7.45
N VAL A 99 -4.31 3.97 7.26
CA VAL A 99 -3.11 4.82 7.30
C VAL A 99 -2.58 4.97 8.72
N VAL A 100 -3.46 5.29 9.67
CA VAL A 100 -3.06 5.52 11.06
C VAL A 100 -2.42 4.26 11.66
N TYR A 101 -3.07 3.12 11.49
CA TYR A 101 -2.59 1.87 12.08
C TYR A 101 -1.34 1.35 11.37
N SER A 102 -1.23 1.58 10.06
CA SER A 102 -0.01 1.24 9.34
C SER A 102 1.17 2.07 9.81
N HIS A 103 0.97 3.35 10.03
CA HIS A 103 2.02 4.22 10.53
C HIS A 103 2.48 3.81 11.93
N GLU A 104 1.55 3.39 12.78
CA GLU A 104 1.88 2.87 14.10
C GLU A 104 2.79 1.64 14.01
N ILE A 105 2.50 0.71 13.10
CA ILE A 105 3.33 -0.48 12.90
C ILE A 105 4.73 -0.11 12.42
N ILE A 106 4.83 0.82 11.48
CA ILE A 106 6.13 1.31 10.98
C ILE A 106 6.94 1.88 12.13
N ARG A 107 6.31 2.67 12.96
CA ARG A 107 6.98 3.30 14.10
C ARG A 107 7.41 2.28 15.14
N ASP A 108 6.51 1.34 15.48
CA ASP A 108 6.79 0.31 16.48
C ASP A 108 7.93 -0.62 16.06
N LYS A 109 8.05 -0.87 14.76
CA LYS A 109 9.10 -1.72 14.22
C LYS A 109 10.36 -0.96 13.81
N HIS A 110 10.38 0.34 14.05
CA HIS A 110 11.50 1.22 13.71
C HIS A 110 11.90 1.16 12.24
N LEU A 111 10.92 1.07 11.35
CA LEU A 111 11.14 1.09 9.92
C LEU A 111 11.32 2.53 9.43
N ASP A 112 12.08 2.68 8.35
CA ASP A 112 12.29 3.99 7.76
C ASP A 112 11.02 4.47 7.06
N ASP A 113 10.52 5.62 7.48
CA ASP A 113 9.34 6.25 6.90
C ASP A 113 9.66 7.43 5.98
N LYS A 114 10.92 7.63 5.65
CA LYS A 114 11.31 8.72 4.73
C LYS A 114 10.89 8.46 3.30
N LYS A 115 10.92 7.19 2.90
CA LYS A 115 10.51 6.77 1.56
C LYS A 115 9.68 5.51 1.70
N VAL A 116 8.47 5.55 1.17
CA VAL A 116 7.58 4.39 1.17
C VAL A 116 6.99 4.21 -0.22
N ILE A 117 6.70 2.97 -0.58
CA ILE A 117 6.02 2.65 -1.83
C ILE A 117 4.57 2.38 -1.50
N LEU A 118 3.67 3.04 -2.21
CA LEU A 118 2.23 2.88 -2.04
C LEU A 118 1.66 2.16 -3.24
N VAL A 119 1.07 0.98 -3.02
CA VAL A 119 0.42 0.20 -4.06
C VAL A 119 -1.08 0.28 -3.85
N CYS A 120 -1.80 0.86 -4.79
CA CYS A 120 -3.25 0.99 -4.71
C CYS A 120 -3.86 1.02 -6.11
N LYS A 121 -5.19 0.92 -6.17
CA LYS A 121 -5.89 1.07 -7.43
C LYS A 121 -5.85 2.53 -7.89
N GLU A 122 -5.80 2.72 -9.19
CA GLU A 122 -5.66 4.04 -9.79
C GLU A 122 -6.74 5.01 -9.32
N TYR A 123 -7.98 4.59 -9.32
CA TYR A 123 -9.10 5.47 -8.93
C TYR A 123 -9.09 5.83 -7.43
N HIS A 124 -8.34 5.07 -6.62
CA HIS A 124 -8.17 5.36 -5.19
C HIS A 124 -6.97 6.24 -4.89
N SER A 125 -6.08 6.42 -5.87
CA SER A 125 -4.74 6.95 -5.64
C SER A 125 -4.73 8.31 -4.93
N ARG A 126 -5.56 9.23 -5.36
CA ARG A 126 -5.54 10.58 -4.80
C ARG A 126 -6.05 10.60 -3.36
N ARG A 127 -7.15 9.91 -3.09
CA ARG A 127 -7.71 9.85 -1.73
C ARG A 127 -6.73 9.16 -0.77
N ALA A 128 -6.15 8.05 -1.22
CA ALA A 128 -5.17 7.33 -0.43
C ALA A 128 -3.95 8.22 -0.15
N LEU A 129 -3.37 8.81 -1.19
CA LEU A 129 -2.19 9.64 -1.03
C LEU A 129 -2.43 10.82 -0.08
N PHE A 130 -3.55 11.53 -0.24
CA PHE A 130 -3.87 12.62 0.68
C PHE A 130 -3.96 12.16 2.12
N THR A 131 -4.58 11.01 2.34
CA THR A 131 -4.72 10.48 3.70
C THR A 131 -3.36 10.14 4.30
N TYR A 132 -2.50 9.48 3.51
CA TYR A 132 -1.15 9.17 3.96
C TYR A 132 -0.35 10.45 4.24
N GLN A 133 -0.46 11.45 3.39
CA GLN A 133 0.24 12.72 3.58
C GLN A 133 -0.20 13.47 4.82
N LYS A 134 -1.45 13.30 5.26
CA LYS A 134 -1.94 13.93 6.49
C LYS A 134 -1.42 13.26 7.75
N VAL A 135 -1.19 11.96 7.70
CA VAL A 135 -0.84 11.17 8.89
C VAL A 135 0.68 10.99 9.00
N PHE A 136 1.34 10.71 7.88
CA PHE A 136 2.78 10.52 7.87
C PHE A 136 3.51 11.85 8.00
N PRO A 137 4.76 11.83 8.50
CA PRO A 137 5.54 13.07 8.58
C PRO A 137 5.66 13.79 7.24
N ALA A 138 5.79 15.12 7.29
CA ALA A 138 5.89 15.94 6.09
C ALA A 138 7.10 15.58 5.21
N TYR A 139 8.14 14.99 5.82
CA TYR A 139 9.34 14.58 5.07
C TYR A 139 9.18 13.27 4.28
N THR A 140 8.07 12.53 4.48
CA THR A 140 7.88 11.23 3.82
C THR A 140 7.64 11.41 2.32
N ASN A 141 8.43 10.71 1.51
CA ASN A 141 8.23 10.66 0.06
C ASN A 141 7.51 9.37 -0.31
N PHE A 142 6.41 9.51 -1.01
CA PHE A 142 5.58 8.39 -1.47
C PHE A 142 5.86 8.11 -2.94
N SER A 143 6.29 6.89 -3.24
CA SER A 143 6.38 6.39 -4.62
C SER A 143 5.13 5.59 -4.91
N LEU A 144 4.39 5.99 -5.94
CA LEU A 144 3.10 5.38 -6.25
C LEU A 144 3.26 4.30 -7.30
N ASN A 145 2.65 3.15 -7.05
CA ASN A 145 2.49 2.10 -8.02
C ASN A 145 1.01 1.79 -8.14
N LEU A 146 0.44 2.15 -9.27
CA LEU A 146 -1.01 2.10 -9.47
C LEU A 146 -1.41 0.89 -10.28
N LEU A 147 -2.49 0.26 -9.86
CA LEU A 147 -3.13 -0.78 -10.64
C LEU A 147 -4.22 -0.15 -11.49
N LEU A 148 -4.13 -0.38 -12.78
CA LEU A 148 -5.20 0.00 -13.70
C LEU A 148 -6.38 -0.96 -13.51
N THR A 149 -7.55 -0.41 -13.46
CA THR A 149 -8.78 -1.17 -13.31
C THR A 149 -9.45 -1.39 -14.66
#